data_0a84977b57327a3ca26d8325a12d38ed
#
_entry.id   0a84977b57327a3ca26d8325a12d38ed
#
_cell.length_a   1.000
_cell.length_b   1.000
_cell.length_c   1.000
_cell.angle_alpha   90.00
_cell.angle_beta   90.00
_cell.angle_gamma   90.00
#
_symmetry.space_group_name_H-M   'P 1'
#
loop_
_entity.id
_entity.type
_entity.pdbx_description
1 polymer ?
#
loop_
_entity_poly.entity_id
_entity_poly.type
_entity_poly.pdbx_seq_one_letter_code
_entity_poly.pdbx_strand_id
1 'polypeptide(L)'
;TEILFVGANGRMEMEKVPAAGYQIMGLDIQGFQRKSLLKNIFLPFKMLKSIYDSVSIIRKFKPDVAIGVGGYASGPLLYAAGKMNVPYLIQEQNSYAGITNTYLGKNAKQICVAFEGMNQFFPADKIKLTGNPIRKDSVAIAHKRTDAFEYFGLSADKKTILVLGGSLGAGTLNKCMLAGL
;
A
#
# COMPACT_ATOMS: atom_id res chain seq x y z
N THR A 1 20.20 9.05 -4.44
CA THR A 1 18.77 9.14 -4.82
C THR A 1 18.03 9.86 -3.72
N GLU A 2 17.34 10.94 -4.05
CA GLU A 2 16.48 11.64 -3.13
C GLU A 2 15.07 11.03 -3.19
N ILE A 3 14.44 10.83 -2.04
CA ILE A 3 13.12 10.19 -1.94
C ILE A 3 12.19 11.08 -1.12
N LEU A 4 11.04 11.40 -1.70
CA LEU A 4 9.95 12.08 -1.01
C LEU A 4 8.72 11.17 -1.01
N PHE A 5 8.19 10.91 0.17
CA PHE A 5 6.91 10.21 0.30
C PHE A 5 5.73 11.19 0.25
N VAL A 6 4.60 10.69 -0.25
CA VAL A 6 3.32 11.41 -0.20
C VAL A 6 2.25 10.47 0.35
N GLY A 7 1.63 10.85 1.43
CA GLY A 7 0.65 10.04 2.16
C GLY A 7 -0.67 10.79 2.40
N ALA A 8 -1.67 10.10 2.93
CA ALA A 8 -2.92 10.71 3.34
C ALA A 8 -2.81 11.18 4.81
N ASN A 9 -3.23 12.43 5.07
CA ASN A 9 -3.22 12.99 6.41
C ASN A 9 -4.02 12.13 7.40
N GLY A 10 -3.51 12.00 8.62
CA GLY A 10 -4.12 11.20 9.68
C GLY A 10 -4.06 9.70 9.47
N ARG A 11 -3.18 9.21 8.58
CA ARG A 11 -2.93 7.79 8.34
C ARG A 11 -1.57 7.38 8.92
N MET A 12 -1.41 6.08 9.08
CA MET A 12 -0.24 5.47 9.70
C MET A 12 1.08 5.83 9.01
N GLU A 13 1.04 6.03 7.71
CA GLU A 13 2.22 6.44 6.92
C GLU A 13 2.81 7.76 7.39
N MET A 14 1.98 8.70 7.90
CA MET A 14 2.43 10.00 8.40
C MET A 14 3.32 9.90 9.65
N GLU A 15 3.25 8.78 10.38
CA GLU A 15 4.09 8.49 11.54
C GLU A 15 5.25 7.55 11.18
N LYS A 16 4.96 6.50 10.40
CA LYS A 16 5.92 5.43 10.11
C LYS A 16 7.03 5.86 9.16
N VAL A 17 6.72 6.71 8.18
CA VAL A 17 7.70 7.18 7.21
C VAL A 17 8.76 8.08 7.84
N PRO A 18 8.40 9.12 8.66
CA PRO A 18 9.39 9.89 9.41
C PRO A 18 10.19 9.05 10.40
N ALA A 19 9.55 8.10 11.08
CA ALA A 19 10.24 7.18 12.00
C ALA A 19 11.29 6.30 11.28
N ALA A 20 11.13 6.07 9.97
CA ALA A 20 12.10 5.38 9.12
C ALA A 20 13.16 6.33 8.50
N GLY A 21 13.17 7.62 8.87
CA GLY A 21 14.14 8.60 8.42
C GLY A 21 13.84 9.26 7.06
N TYR A 22 12.63 9.14 6.55
CA TYR A 22 12.24 9.73 5.27
C TYR A 22 11.32 10.94 5.43
N GLN A 23 11.38 11.84 4.45
CA GLN A 23 10.45 12.96 4.36
C GLN A 23 9.11 12.50 3.79
N ILE A 24 8.02 13.04 4.31
CA ILE A 24 6.66 12.79 3.81
C ILE A 24 5.86 14.09 3.75
N MET A 25 5.05 14.23 2.70
CA MET A 25 4.04 15.28 2.57
C MET A 25 2.65 14.67 2.62
N GLY A 26 1.74 15.31 3.35
CA GLY A 26 0.36 14.83 3.52
C GLY A 26 -0.61 15.48 2.56
N LEU A 27 -1.51 14.68 1.97
CA LEU A 27 -2.67 15.14 1.22
C LEU A 27 -3.94 15.00 2.06
N ASP A 28 -4.84 15.99 1.99
CA ASP A 28 -6.17 15.91 2.63
C ASP A 28 -7.13 15.09 1.77
N ILE A 29 -6.90 13.79 1.73
CA ILE A 29 -7.71 12.84 0.97
C ILE A 29 -8.18 11.68 1.83
N GLN A 30 -9.40 11.23 1.58
CA GLN A 30 -9.99 10.06 2.25
C GLN A 30 -10.69 9.17 1.23
N GLY A 31 -10.86 7.89 1.57
CA GLY A 31 -11.63 6.97 0.74
C GLY A 31 -13.13 7.21 0.82
N PHE A 32 -13.84 6.68 -0.16
CA PHE A 32 -15.29 6.69 -0.20
C PHE A 32 -15.87 5.94 1.01
N GLN A 33 -16.71 6.62 1.79
CA GLN A 33 -17.36 6.04 2.97
C GLN A 33 -18.69 5.39 2.60
N ARG A 34 -18.69 4.06 2.46
CA ARG A 34 -19.89 3.29 2.06
C ARG A 34 -21.04 3.40 3.04
N LYS A 35 -20.78 3.63 4.33
CA LYS A 35 -21.77 3.71 5.41
C LYS A 35 -22.38 5.10 5.60
N SER A 36 -21.86 6.14 4.96
CA SER A 36 -22.35 7.51 5.15
C SER A 36 -22.18 8.33 3.87
N LEU A 37 -23.26 8.36 3.07
CA LEU A 37 -23.25 9.09 1.79
C LEU A 37 -23.06 10.60 1.99
N LEU A 38 -23.62 11.16 3.06
CA LEU A 38 -23.48 12.60 3.38
C LEU A 38 -22.01 13.03 3.58
N LYS A 39 -21.17 12.15 4.12
CA LYS A 39 -19.73 12.42 4.30
C LYS A 39 -18.95 12.42 2.98
N ASN A 40 -19.54 11.92 1.91
CA ASN A 40 -18.92 11.89 0.59
C ASN A 40 -19.21 13.15 -0.25
N ILE A 41 -20.11 14.04 0.18
CA ILE A 41 -20.46 15.27 -0.56
C ILE A 41 -19.22 16.12 -0.84
N PHE A 42 -18.28 16.20 0.10
CA PHE A 42 -17.03 16.94 -0.05
C PHE A 42 -15.91 16.16 -0.73
N LEU A 43 -16.12 14.88 -1.05
CA LEU A 43 -15.08 14.05 -1.65
C LEU A 43 -14.56 14.57 -3.00
N PRO A 44 -15.41 15.06 -3.93
CA PRO A 44 -14.92 15.65 -5.18
C PRO A 44 -14.02 16.87 -4.95
N PHE A 45 -14.39 17.74 -4.01
CA PHE A 45 -13.58 18.92 -3.67
C PHE A 45 -12.24 18.53 -3.05
N LYS A 46 -12.23 17.53 -2.14
CA LYS A 46 -11.00 16.98 -1.56
C LYS A 46 -10.11 16.34 -2.63
N MET A 47 -10.71 15.64 -3.60
CA MET A 47 -9.98 15.06 -4.72
C MET A 47 -9.32 16.14 -5.58
N LEU A 48 -10.07 17.18 -5.98
CA LEU A 48 -9.53 18.29 -6.76
C LEU A 48 -8.41 19.02 -6.02
N LYS A 49 -8.61 19.30 -4.73
CA LYS A 49 -7.58 19.89 -3.88
C LYS A 49 -6.34 19.01 -3.81
N SER A 50 -6.50 17.70 -3.60
CA SER A 50 -5.37 16.76 -3.53
C SER A 50 -4.63 16.64 -4.86
N ILE A 51 -5.30 16.76 -6.00
CA ILE A 51 -4.65 16.84 -7.32
C ILE A 51 -3.84 18.14 -7.43
N TYR A 52 -4.42 19.29 -7.04
CA TYR A 52 -3.71 20.56 -7.04
C TYR A 52 -2.46 20.54 -6.15
N ASP A 53 -2.60 20.04 -4.92
CA ASP A 53 -1.50 19.89 -3.98
C ASP A 53 -0.42 18.95 -4.55
N SER A 54 -0.82 17.84 -5.20
CA SER A 54 0.09 16.91 -5.89
C SER A 54 0.87 17.60 -7.02
N VAL A 55 0.22 18.43 -7.83
CA VAL A 55 0.90 19.23 -8.87
C VAL A 55 1.95 20.15 -8.24
N SER A 56 1.60 20.81 -7.12
CA SER A 56 2.53 21.69 -6.39
C SER A 56 3.75 20.89 -5.86
N ILE A 57 3.51 19.72 -5.28
CA ILE A 57 4.57 18.83 -4.79
C ILE A 57 5.51 18.42 -5.94
N ILE A 58 4.95 17.98 -7.07
CA ILE A 58 5.73 17.54 -8.23
C ILE A 58 6.55 18.70 -8.82
N ARG A 59 5.98 19.89 -8.92
CA ARG A 59 6.71 21.09 -9.39
C ARG A 59 7.87 21.48 -8.51
N LYS A 60 7.70 21.35 -7.20
CA LYS A 60 8.74 21.70 -6.21
C LYS A 60 9.82 20.63 -6.13
N PHE A 61 9.45 19.37 -6.07
CA PHE A 61 10.39 18.26 -5.90
C PHE A 61 11.06 17.83 -7.21
N LYS A 62 10.36 18.02 -8.36
CA LYS A 62 10.82 17.66 -9.72
C LYS A 62 11.29 16.20 -9.81
N PRO A 63 10.45 15.22 -9.50
CA PRO A 63 10.84 13.82 -9.52
C PRO A 63 11.11 13.32 -10.93
N ASP A 64 12.10 12.45 -11.09
CA ASP A 64 12.36 11.71 -12.33
C ASP A 64 11.32 10.62 -12.56
N VAL A 65 10.75 10.08 -11.47
CA VAL A 65 9.75 9.01 -11.49
C VAL A 65 8.84 9.09 -10.25
N ALA A 66 7.56 8.76 -10.43
CA ALA A 66 6.63 8.57 -9.33
C ALA A 66 6.27 7.09 -9.18
N ILE A 67 6.10 6.62 -7.94
CA ILE A 67 5.75 5.23 -7.64
C ILE A 67 4.51 5.21 -6.76
N GLY A 68 3.45 4.55 -7.23
CA GLY A 68 2.24 4.32 -6.47
C GLY A 68 2.21 2.93 -5.87
N VAL A 69 2.18 2.86 -4.54
CA VAL A 69 2.11 1.61 -3.79
C VAL A 69 0.73 1.36 -3.18
N GLY A 70 -0.29 2.04 -3.70
CA GLY A 70 -1.64 1.98 -3.15
C GLY A 70 -1.93 3.10 -2.14
N GLY A 71 -3.05 2.97 -1.42
CA GLY A 71 -3.52 4.02 -0.52
C GLY A 71 -4.23 5.17 -1.24
N TYR A 72 -4.80 6.09 -0.45
CA TYR A 72 -5.62 7.16 -1.01
C TYR A 72 -4.80 8.24 -1.73
N ALA A 73 -3.58 8.50 -1.29
CA ALA A 73 -2.71 9.52 -1.86
C ALA A 73 -2.14 9.15 -3.24
N SER A 74 -2.02 7.84 -3.55
CA SER A 74 -1.52 7.38 -4.86
C SER A 74 -2.37 7.88 -6.02
N GLY A 75 -3.70 7.93 -5.87
CA GLY A 75 -4.61 8.36 -6.93
C GLY A 75 -4.29 9.75 -7.47
N PRO A 76 -4.44 10.81 -6.67
CA PRO A 76 -4.18 12.18 -7.10
C PRO A 76 -2.72 12.41 -7.48
N LEU A 77 -1.76 11.80 -6.76
CA LEU A 77 -0.33 11.96 -7.07
C LEU A 77 0.04 11.40 -8.45
N LEU A 78 -0.33 10.17 -8.74
CA LEU A 78 0.00 9.55 -10.03
C LEU A 78 -0.80 10.16 -11.18
N TYR A 79 -2.04 10.61 -10.93
CA TYR A 79 -2.79 11.36 -11.91
C TYR A 79 -2.08 12.66 -12.28
N ALA A 80 -1.63 13.44 -11.29
CA ALA A 80 -0.88 14.67 -11.51
C ALA A 80 0.47 14.37 -12.21
N ALA A 81 1.19 13.33 -11.82
CA ALA A 81 2.43 12.90 -12.46
C ALA A 81 2.23 12.63 -13.96
N GLY A 82 1.20 11.85 -14.31
CA GLY A 82 0.87 11.58 -15.71
C GLY A 82 0.52 12.83 -16.52
N LYS A 83 -0.22 13.79 -15.92
CA LYS A 83 -0.55 15.07 -16.56
C LYS A 83 0.66 15.99 -16.73
N MET A 84 1.69 15.81 -15.92
CA MET A 84 2.93 16.58 -15.98
C MET A 84 4.06 15.86 -16.73
N ASN A 85 3.75 14.77 -17.44
CA ASN A 85 4.71 13.93 -18.17
C ASN A 85 5.83 13.34 -17.27
N VAL A 86 5.58 13.20 -15.98
CA VAL A 86 6.46 12.43 -15.08
C VAL A 86 6.09 10.96 -15.21
N PRO A 87 7.03 10.09 -15.63
CA PRO A 87 6.76 8.66 -15.73
C PRO A 87 6.42 8.09 -14.36
N TYR A 88 5.48 7.15 -14.34
CA TYR A 88 5.12 6.53 -13.08
C TYR A 88 4.94 5.02 -13.18
N LEU A 89 5.16 4.36 -12.05
CA LEU A 89 4.95 2.93 -11.85
C LEU A 89 3.85 2.71 -10.84
N ILE A 90 3.19 1.57 -10.96
CA ILE A 90 2.21 1.08 -9.98
C ILE A 90 2.71 -0.24 -9.43
N GLN A 91 2.61 -0.41 -8.12
CA GLN A 91 2.77 -1.71 -7.47
C GLN A 91 1.40 -2.13 -6.92
N GLU A 92 0.87 -3.26 -7.41
CA GLU A 92 -0.40 -3.84 -6.96
C GLU A 92 -0.13 -5.08 -6.11
N GLN A 93 -0.54 -5.02 -4.85
CA GLN A 93 -0.28 -6.05 -3.85
C GLN A 93 -1.32 -7.17 -3.84
N ASN A 94 -2.49 -6.94 -4.42
CA ASN A 94 -3.63 -7.83 -4.33
C ASN A 94 -3.83 -8.60 -5.63
N SER A 95 -4.45 -9.76 -5.53
CA SER A 95 -4.89 -10.54 -6.70
C SER A 95 -6.11 -9.92 -7.41
N TYR A 96 -6.72 -8.90 -6.82
CA TYR A 96 -7.79 -8.11 -7.39
C TYR A 96 -7.41 -6.63 -7.34
N ALA A 97 -7.22 -6.02 -8.51
CA ALA A 97 -6.74 -4.65 -8.58
C ALA A 97 -7.78 -3.63 -8.10
N GLY A 98 -7.31 -2.64 -7.35
CA GLY A 98 -8.14 -1.50 -6.98
C GLY A 98 -8.54 -0.64 -8.20
N ILE A 99 -9.74 -0.08 -8.18
CA ILE A 99 -10.30 0.74 -9.27
C ILE A 99 -9.33 1.86 -9.68
N THR A 100 -8.72 2.52 -8.73
CA THR A 100 -7.74 3.60 -8.98
C THR A 100 -6.53 3.09 -9.74
N ASN A 101 -5.97 1.94 -9.32
CA ASN A 101 -4.82 1.33 -10.00
C ASN A 101 -5.19 0.87 -11.41
N THR A 102 -6.37 0.29 -11.60
CA THR A 102 -6.87 -0.13 -12.92
C THR A 102 -7.00 1.07 -13.87
N TYR A 103 -7.55 2.18 -13.38
CA TYR A 103 -7.67 3.41 -14.18
C TYR A 103 -6.30 3.99 -14.55
N LEU A 104 -5.41 4.16 -13.57
CA LEU A 104 -4.08 4.72 -13.77
C LEU A 104 -3.15 3.80 -14.54
N GLY A 105 -3.34 2.49 -14.43
CA GLY A 105 -2.54 1.48 -15.12
C GLY A 105 -2.51 1.64 -16.64
N LYS A 106 -3.57 2.20 -17.23
CA LYS A 106 -3.63 2.49 -18.67
C LYS A 106 -2.49 3.37 -19.15
N ASN A 107 -2.05 4.33 -18.33
CA ASN A 107 -1.00 5.30 -18.65
C ASN A 107 0.29 5.10 -17.85
N ALA A 108 0.35 4.12 -16.96
CA ALA A 108 1.56 3.78 -16.23
C ALA A 108 2.68 3.32 -17.19
N LYS A 109 3.91 3.62 -16.85
CA LYS A 109 5.09 3.14 -17.60
C LYS A 109 5.28 1.64 -17.35
N GLN A 110 5.05 1.19 -16.12
CA GLN A 110 5.12 -0.20 -15.71
C GLN A 110 4.18 -0.49 -14.54
N ILE A 111 3.72 -1.72 -14.44
CA ILE A 111 2.86 -2.19 -13.35
C ILE A 111 3.49 -3.45 -12.77
N CYS A 112 4.01 -3.31 -11.56
CA CYS A 112 4.56 -4.41 -10.77
C CYS A 112 3.42 -5.09 -10.02
N VAL A 113 3.24 -6.37 -10.22
CA VAL A 113 2.14 -7.13 -9.62
C VAL A 113 2.66 -8.24 -8.72
N ALA A 114 1.90 -8.56 -7.67
CA ALA A 114 2.23 -9.63 -6.75
C ALA A 114 1.76 -11.01 -7.21
N PHE A 115 0.75 -11.06 -8.06
CA PHE A 115 0.08 -12.29 -8.49
C PHE A 115 0.01 -12.39 -10.01
N GLU A 116 -0.08 -13.59 -10.52
CA GLU A 116 -0.38 -13.88 -11.91
C GLU A 116 -1.85 -13.57 -12.26
N GLY A 117 -2.19 -13.57 -13.55
CA GLY A 117 -3.56 -13.36 -14.01
C GLY A 117 -4.03 -11.90 -13.99
N MET A 118 -3.13 -10.94 -13.74
CA MET A 118 -3.47 -9.52 -13.62
C MET A 118 -3.74 -8.82 -14.97
N ASN A 119 -3.58 -9.52 -16.09
CA ASN A 119 -3.93 -9.04 -17.43
C ASN A 119 -5.43 -8.77 -17.63
N GLN A 120 -6.29 -9.29 -16.75
CA GLN A 120 -7.71 -8.93 -16.71
C GLN A 120 -7.96 -7.48 -16.21
N PHE A 121 -7.00 -6.86 -15.54
CA PHE A 121 -7.10 -5.51 -14.98
C PHE A 121 -6.19 -4.50 -15.66
N PHE A 122 -5.07 -4.96 -16.22
CA PHE A 122 -4.00 -4.10 -16.74
C PHE A 122 -3.56 -4.53 -18.14
N PRO A 123 -3.02 -3.59 -18.95
CA PRO A 123 -2.38 -3.93 -20.23
C PRO A 123 -1.24 -4.93 -20.02
N ALA A 124 -1.28 -6.04 -20.73
CA ALA A 124 -0.35 -7.16 -20.54
C ALA A 124 1.12 -6.78 -20.78
N ASP A 125 1.37 -5.89 -21.75
CA ASP A 125 2.69 -5.36 -22.11
C ASP A 125 3.35 -4.52 -21.02
N LYS A 126 2.57 -4.05 -20.03
CA LYS A 126 3.05 -3.23 -18.91
C LYS A 126 3.22 -4.00 -17.62
N ILE A 127 2.75 -5.24 -17.54
CA ILE A 127 2.79 -6.05 -16.34
C ILE A 127 4.18 -6.66 -16.13
N LYS A 128 4.65 -6.59 -14.90
CA LYS A 128 5.83 -7.32 -14.42
C LYS A 128 5.48 -8.02 -13.11
N LEU A 129 5.59 -9.34 -13.08
CA LEU A 129 5.43 -10.12 -11.86
C LEU A 129 6.68 -9.94 -10.99
N THR A 130 6.54 -9.26 -9.87
CA THR A 130 7.64 -8.93 -8.94
C THR A 130 7.44 -9.51 -7.55
N GLY A 131 6.23 -9.98 -7.25
CA GLY A 131 5.82 -10.25 -5.87
C GLY A 131 5.57 -8.96 -5.07
N ASN A 132 5.27 -9.12 -3.80
CA ASN A 132 5.19 -8.02 -2.85
C ASN A 132 6.56 -7.70 -2.28
N PRO A 133 6.93 -6.42 -2.11
CA PRO A 133 8.16 -6.05 -1.42
C PRO A 133 8.07 -6.45 0.05
N ILE A 134 9.01 -7.27 0.49
CA ILE A 134 9.11 -7.79 1.86
C ILE A 134 10.41 -7.27 2.47
N ARG A 135 10.36 -6.88 3.74
CA ARG A 135 11.57 -6.49 4.48
C ARG A 135 12.53 -7.68 4.58
N LYS A 136 13.80 -7.43 4.28
CA LYS A 136 14.85 -8.48 4.32
C LYS A 136 14.90 -9.20 5.67
N ASP A 137 14.74 -8.47 6.78
CA ASP A 137 14.74 -9.01 8.14
C ASP A 137 13.60 -10.01 8.41
N SER A 138 12.51 -9.91 7.66
CA SER A 138 11.37 -10.83 7.76
C SER A 138 11.60 -12.15 7.02
N VAL A 139 12.60 -12.20 6.12
CA VAL A 139 12.93 -13.38 5.33
C VAL A 139 14.14 -14.14 5.91
N ALA A 140 15.03 -13.43 6.60
CA ALA A 140 16.21 -13.99 7.26
C ALA A 140 15.83 -14.69 8.58
N ILE A 141 15.17 -15.85 8.51
CA ILE A 141 14.61 -16.56 9.66
C ILE A 141 15.48 -17.74 10.16
N ALA A 142 16.50 -18.14 9.41
CA ALA A 142 17.28 -19.35 9.68
C ALA A 142 17.90 -19.40 11.10
N HIS A 143 18.25 -18.24 11.65
CA HIS A 143 18.89 -18.15 12.98
C HIS A 143 17.89 -17.90 14.11
N LYS A 144 16.63 -17.63 13.81
CA LYS A 144 15.63 -17.15 14.79
C LYS A 144 14.80 -18.26 15.43
N ARG A 145 14.99 -19.52 15.00
CA ARG A 145 14.16 -20.62 15.49
C ARG A 145 14.37 -20.87 16.99
N THR A 146 15.61 -20.97 17.43
CA THR A 146 15.96 -21.19 18.83
C THR A 146 15.47 -20.03 19.70
N ASP A 147 15.81 -18.81 19.31
CA ASP A 147 15.40 -17.60 20.03
C ASP A 147 13.87 -17.46 20.10
N ALA A 148 13.16 -17.85 19.03
CA ALA A 148 11.70 -17.83 19.01
C ALA A 148 11.09 -18.87 19.96
N PHE A 149 11.67 -20.07 20.02
CA PHE A 149 11.20 -21.11 20.96
C PHE A 149 11.36 -20.65 22.40
N GLU A 150 12.50 -20.07 22.74
CA GLU A 150 12.75 -19.50 24.06
C GLU A 150 11.81 -18.32 24.37
N TYR A 151 11.73 -17.36 23.46
CA TYR A 151 10.92 -16.15 23.62
C TYR A 151 9.43 -16.43 23.81
N PHE A 152 8.89 -17.42 23.07
CA PHE A 152 7.47 -17.79 23.16
C PHE A 152 7.20 -18.93 24.14
N GLY A 153 8.21 -19.47 24.83
CA GLY A 153 8.06 -20.60 25.76
C GLY A 153 7.58 -21.87 25.07
N LEU A 154 8.01 -22.08 23.81
CA LEU A 154 7.61 -23.23 23.01
C LEU A 154 8.53 -24.44 23.28
N SER A 155 7.99 -25.64 23.10
CA SER A 155 8.70 -26.90 23.27
C SER A 155 8.99 -27.54 21.91
N ALA A 156 10.24 -27.96 21.67
CA ALA A 156 10.66 -28.49 20.37
C ALA A 156 10.06 -29.90 20.07
N ASP A 157 9.61 -30.60 21.10
CA ASP A 157 8.97 -31.94 21.04
C ASP A 157 7.45 -31.85 20.78
N LYS A 158 6.87 -30.62 20.83
CA LYS A 158 5.45 -30.39 20.58
C LYS A 158 5.20 -29.73 19.23
N LYS A 159 4.10 -30.07 18.59
CA LYS A 159 3.62 -29.38 17.40
C LYS A 159 3.07 -28.01 17.79
N THR A 160 3.53 -26.96 17.13
CA THR A 160 3.04 -25.58 17.34
C THR A 160 2.15 -25.16 16.19
N ILE A 161 0.95 -24.70 16.50
CA ILE A 161 0.03 -24.11 15.54
C ILE A 161 -0.08 -22.64 15.83
N LEU A 162 0.29 -21.80 14.85
CA LEU A 162 0.12 -20.35 14.93
C LEU A 162 -1.17 -19.94 14.21
N VAL A 163 -2.08 -19.30 14.94
CA VAL A 163 -3.27 -18.65 14.37
C VAL A 163 -3.04 -17.16 14.40
N LEU A 164 -2.95 -16.55 13.21
CA LEU A 164 -2.63 -15.13 13.05
C LEU A 164 -3.78 -14.39 12.40
N GLY A 165 -4.25 -13.32 13.04
CA GLY A 165 -5.17 -12.35 12.47
C GLY A 165 -4.44 -11.20 11.77
N GLY A 166 -5.15 -10.45 10.90
CA GLY A 166 -4.61 -9.22 10.31
C GLY A 166 -4.49 -8.09 11.33
N SER A 167 -3.96 -6.95 10.91
CA SER A 167 -3.62 -5.79 11.76
C SER A 167 -4.80 -5.20 12.57
N LEU A 168 -6.04 -5.41 12.13
CA LEU A 168 -7.25 -4.97 12.82
C LEU A 168 -7.92 -6.08 13.64
N GLY A 169 -7.24 -7.22 13.78
CA GLY A 169 -7.75 -8.43 14.41
C GLY A 169 -8.59 -9.29 13.45
N ALA A 170 -8.91 -10.49 13.89
CA ALA A 170 -9.67 -11.47 13.11
C ALA A 170 -10.79 -12.08 13.99
N GLY A 171 -11.80 -11.29 14.31
CA GLY A 171 -12.88 -11.70 15.22
C GLY A 171 -13.54 -13.03 14.84
N THR A 172 -13.69 -13.31 13.54
CA THR A 172 -14.22 -14.60 13.07
C THR A 172 -13.26 -15.75 13.38
N LEU A 173 -11.97 -15.60 13.06
CA LEU A 173 -10.95 -16.61 13.36
C LEU A 173 -10.87 -16.89 14.87
N ASN A 174 -10.84 -15.82 15.68
CA ASN A 174 -10.81 -15.96 17.14
C ASN A 174 -12.03 -16.73 17.67
N LYS A 175 -13.23 -16.42 17.16
CA LYS A 175 -14.46 -17.13 17.57
C LYS A 175 -14.43 -18.60 17.12
N CYS A 176 -13.96 -18.90 15.92
CA CYS A 176 -13.86 -20.29 15.45
C CYS A 176 -12.85 -21.10 16.28
N MET A 177 -11.72 -20.49 16.66
CA MET A 177 -10.74 -21.16 17.51
C MET A 177 -11.26 -21.43 18.90
N LEU A 178 -11.94 -20.47 19.51
CA LEU A 178 -12.55 -20.65 20.85
C LEU A 178 -13.68 -21.67 20.85
N ALA A 179 -14.39 -21.84 19.75
CA ALA A 179 -15.47 -22.83 19.62
C ALA A 179 -14.94 -24.24 19.30
N GLY A 180 -13.71 -24.37 18.82
CA GLY A 180 -13.08 -25.64 18.47
C GLY A 180 -12.08 -26.18 19.48
N LEU A 181 -11.81 -25.43 20.54
CA LEU A 181 -11.00 -25.82 21.69
C LEU A 181 -11.90 -26.27 22.85
#